data_a35247c6355677c97b5ac88b39e3925f
#
_entry.id   a35247c6355677c97b5ac88b39e3925f
#
_cell.length_a   1.000
_cell.length_b   1.000
_cell.length_c   1.000
_cell.angle_alpha   90.00
_cell.angle_beta   90.00
_cell.angle_gamma   90.00
#
_symmetry.space_group_name_H-M   'P 1'
#
loop_
_entity.id
_entity.type
_entity.pdbx_description
1 polymer ?
#
loop_
_entity_poly.entity_id
_entity_poly.type
_entity_poly.pdbx_seq_one_letter_code
_entity_poly.pdbx_strand_id
1 'polypeptide(L)' 'MKIKKGYIRSQIKAQIMLAGYTMAEAVELLSTEYGWSDSLSNFSAQLRRESLRYKDVLELADVLGYEIVWQKGRDRE' A
#
# COMPACT_ATOMS: atom_id res chain seq x y z
N MET A 1 -1.70 -20.20 4.19
CA MET A 1 -1.66 -19.20 5.27
C MET A 1 -2.89 -18.31 5.18
N LYS A 2 -3.52 -18.10 6.31
CA LYS A 2 -4.65 -17.17 6.35
C LYS A 2 -4.17 -15.77 6.67
N ILE A 3 -4.69 -14.80 5.96
CA ILE A 3 -4.34 -13.42 6.17
C ILE A 3 -5.20 -12.87 7.30
N LYS A 4 -4.54 -12.41 8.35
CA LYS A 4 -5.24 -11.90 9.53
C LYS A 4 -5.71 -10.48 9.29
N LYS A 5 -6.77 -10.09 10.00
CA LYS A 5 -7.24 -8.72 10.00
C LYS A 5 -6.10 -7.81 10.44
N GLY A 6 -5.90 -6.72 9.73
CA GLY A 6 -4.84 -5.77 10.02
C GLY A 6 -3.51 -6.08 9.35
N TYR A 7 -3.39 -7.25 8.73
CA TYR A 7 -2.15 -7.62 8.06
C TYR A 7 -1.83 -6.67 6.90
N ILE A 8 -2.85 -6.34 6.10
CA ILE A 8 -2.66 -5.48 4.95
C ILE A 8 -2.15 -4.10 5.39
N ARG A 9 -2.79 -3.53 6.40
CA ARG A 9 -2.37 -2.23 6.92
C ARG A 9 -0.93 -2.26 7.41
N SER A 10 -0.59 -3.27 8.18
CA SER A 10 0.76 -3.39 8.73
C SER A 10 1.79 -3.55 7.64
N GLN A 11 1.49 -4.35 6.63
CA GLN A 11 2.43 -4.58 5.54
C GLN A 11 2.65 -3.31 4.73
N ILE A 12 1.58 -2.60 4.41
CA ILE A 12 1.69 -1.37 3.63
C ILE A 12 2.47 -0.31 4.39
N LYS A 13 2.18 -0.15 5.68
CA LYS A 13 2.94 0.80 6.50
C LYS A 13 4.43 0.46 6.52
N ALA A 14 4.73 -0.83 6.67
CA ALA A 14 6.12 -1.27 6.69
C ALA A 14 6.83 -0.96 5.38
N GLN A 15 6.15 -1.18 4.25
CA GLN A 15 6.76 -0.91 2.95
C GLN A 15 7.00 0.59 2.74
N ILE A 16 6.08 1.42 3.20
CA ILE A 16 6.26 2.87 3.11
C ILE A 16 7.48 3.29 3.91
N MET A 17 7.62 2.78 5.13
CA MET A 17 8.76 3.10 5.97
C MET A 17 10.07 2.59 5.38
N LEU A 18 10.06 1.37 4.87
CA LEU A 18 11.26 0.79 4.26
C LEU A 18 11.69 1.56 3.02
N ALA A 19 10.74 2.17 2.33
CA ALA A 19 11.07 3.00 1.17
C ALA A 19 11.60 4.38 1.56
N GLY A 20 11.57 4.70 2.86
CA GLY A 20 12.12 5.96 3.35
C GLY A 20 11.11 7.08 3.42
N TYR A 21 9.83 6.78 3.40
CA TYR A 21 8.78 7.80 3.43
C TYR A 21 7.93 7.69 4.67
N THR A 22 7.33 8.83 5.04
CA THR A 22 6.26 8.82 6.03
C THR A 22 4.94 8.54 5.32
N MET A 23 3.91 8.25 6.10
CA MET A 23 2.57 8.07 5.54
C MET A 23 2.10 9.32 4.81
N ALA A 24 2.37 10.49 5.40
CA ALA A 24 1.97 11.75 4.79
C ALA A 24 2.68 11.98 3.46
N GLU A 25 3.97 11.64 3.40
CA GLU A 25 4.72 11.79 2.15
C GLU A 25 4.21 10.86 1.06
N ALA A 26 3.84 9.64 1.43
CA ALA A 26 3.28 8.70 0.47
C ALA A 26 1.97 9.23 -0.11
N VAL A 27 1.10 9.77 0.75
CA VAL A 27 -0.16 10.34 0.30
C VAL A 27 0.08 11.52 -0.63
N GLU A 28 1.05 12.35 -0.31
CA GLU A 28 1.39 13.50 -1.16
C GLU A 28 1.85 13.05 -2.55
N LEU A 29 2.70 12.03 -2.59
CA LEU A 29 3.16 11.48 -3.86
C LEU A 29 2.00 10.90 -4.68
N LEU A 30 1.11 10.17 -4.02
CA LEU A 30 -0.06 9.60 -4.70
C LEU A 30 -0.98 10.68 -5.23
N SER A 31 -1.14 11.76 -4.47
CA SER A 31 -1.95 12.88 -4.92
C SER A 31 -1.34 13.54 -6.16
N THR A 32 -0.04 13.75 -6.14
CA THR A 32 0.67 14.41 -7.24
C THR A 32 0.70 13.54 -8.49
N GLU A 33 1.01 12.25 -8.34
CA GLU A 33 1.26 11.38 -9.48
C GLU A 33 0.00 10.75 -10.03
N TYR A 34 -0.98 10.46 -9.17
CA TYR A 34 -2.15 9.69 -9.57
C TYR A 34 -3.47 10.37 -9.23
N GLY A 35 -3.42 11.57 -8.68
CA GLY A 35 -4.65 12.30 -8.39
C GLY A 35 -5.45 11.79 -7.22
N TRP A 36 -4.81 11.07 -6.30
CA TRP A 36 -5.48 10.63 -5.08
C TRP A 36 -5.82 11.84 -4.21
N SER A 37 -6.81 11.64 -3.33
CA SER A 37 -7.06 12.62 -2.29
C SER A 37 -5.80 12.78 -1.43
N ASP A 38 -5.46 14.02 -1.08
CA ASP A 38 -4.30 14.29 -0.23
C ASP A 38 -4.63 14.16 1.25
N SER A 39 -5.76 13.57 1.58
CA SER A 39 -6.18 13.40 2.98
C SER A 39 -5.53 12.16 3.59
N LEU A 40 -4.66 12.39 4.55
CA LEU A 40 -4.04 11.30 5.29
C LEU A 40 -5.10 10.49 6.05
N SER A 41 -6.13 11.18 6.55
CA SER A 41 -7.22 10.50 7.25
C SER A 41 -7.95 9.52 6.35
N ASN A 42 -8.20 9.89 5.09
CA ASN A 42 -8.83 9.00 4.12
C ASN A 42 -7.96 7.78 3.86
N PHE A 43 -6.67 8.01 3.65
CA PHE A 43 -5.75 6.91 3.39
C PHE A 43 -5.69 5.95 4.58
N SER A 44 -5.57 6.50 5.78
CA SER A 44 -5.54 5.69 6.99
C SER A 44 -6.83 4.88 7.15
N ALA A 45 -7.97 5.49 6.83
CA ALA A 45 -9.24 4.79 6.91
C ALA A 45 -9.33 3.64 5.90
N GLN A 46 -8.83 3.87 4.68
CA GLN A 46 -8.81 2.83 3.66
C GLN A 46 -7.94 1.65 4.09
N LEU A 47 -6.79 1.93 4.69
CA LEU A 47 -5.92 0.87 5.19
C LEU A 47 -6.58 0.10 6.32
N ARG A 48 -7.24 0.81 7.23
CA ARG A 48 -7.89 0.18 8.38
C ARG A 48 -9.04 -0.72 7.93
N ARG A 49 -9.79 -0.28 6.90
CA ARG A 49 -10.90 -1.06 6.36
C ARG A 49 -10.44 -2.11 5.34
N GLU A 50 -9.17 -2.06 4.98
CA GLU A 50 -8.60 -2.95 3.96
C GLU A 50 -9.38 -2.83 2.65
N SER A 51 -9.72 -1.60 2.28
CA SER A 51 -10.54 -1.33 1.10
C SER A 51 -9.76 -0.85 -0.11
N LEU A 52 -8.43 -0.94 -0.08
CA LEU A 52 -7.62 -0.62 -1.25
C LEU A 52 -7.82 -1.67 -2.32
N ARG A 53 -8.02 -1.20 -3.54
CA ARG A 53 -8.12 -2.09 -4.69
C ARG A 53 -6.71 -2.44 -5.15
N TYR A 54 -6.60 -3.52 -5.92
CA TYR A 54 -5.31 -3.93 -6.45
C TYR A 54 -4.64 -2.81 -7.26
N LYS A 55 -5.44 -2.09 -8.04
CA LYS A 55 -4.93 -0.94 -8.79
C LYS A 55 -4.29 0.08 -7.86
N ASP A 56 -4.93 0.34 -6.72
CA ASP A 56 -4.42 1.31 -5.76
C ASP A 56 -3.08 0.86 -5.20
N VAL A 57 -2.94 -0.43 -4.95
CA VAL A 57 -1.70 -0.99 -4.42
C VAL A 57 -0.57 -0.86 -5.45
N LEU A 58 -0.89 -1.09 -6.72
CA LEU A 58 0.11 -0.92 -7.78
C LEU A 58 0.59 0.52 -7.87
N GLU A 59 -0.33 1.48 -7.76
CA GLU A 59 0.02 2.89 -7.81
C GLU A 59 0.87 3.29 -6.61
N LEU A 60 0.51 2.77 -5.44
CA LEU A 60 1.29 3.02 -4.23
C LEU A 60 2.70 2.46 -4.38
N ALA A 61 2.82 1.25 -4.88
CA ALA A 61 4.13 0.65 -5.09
C ALA A 61 4.97 1.50 -6.03
N ASP A 62 4.34 2.01 -7.08
CA ASP A 62 5.04 2.82 -8.07
C ASP A 62 5.63 4.09 -7.44
N VAL A 63 4.86 4.82 -6.64
CA VAL A 63 5.37 6.05 -6.04
C VAL A 63 6.45 5.78 -4.99
N LEU A 64 6.46 4.59 -4.42
CA LEU A 64 7.49 4.20 -3.46
C LEU A 64 8.75 3.66 -4.15
N GLY A 65 8.71 3.48 -5.46
CA GLY A 65 9.85 2.96 -6.20
C GLY A 65 9.91 1.44 -6.24
N TYR A 66 8.81 0.77 -5.97
CA TYR A 66 8.76 -0.69 -6.00
C TYR A 66 8.00 -1.18 -7.21
N GLU A 67 8.31 -2.40 -7.60
CA GLU A 67 7.59 -3.12 -8.62
C GLU A 67 6.95 -4.33 -7.95
N ILE A 68 5.68 -4.57 -8.23
CA ILE A 68 5.01 -5.75 -7.69
C ILE A 68 5.17 -6.90 -8.65
N VAL A 69 5.79 -7.97 -8.16
CA VAL A 69 6.07 -9.15 -8.95
C VAL A 69 5.44 -10.36 -8.27
N TRP A 70 4.71 -11.14 -9.06
CA TRP A 70 4.16 -12.39 -8.56
C TRP A 70 5.25 -13.45 -8.61
N GLN A 71 5.50 -14.05 -7.47
CA GLN A 71 6.54 -15.06 -7.36
C GLN A 71 5.91 -16.33 -6.82
N LYS A 72 6.24 -17.44 -7.47
CA LYS A 72 5.70 -18.71 -7.02
C LYS A 72 6.29 -19.05 -5.66
N GLY A 73 5.42 -19.27 -4.71
CA GLY A 73 5.83 -19.64 -3.38
C GLY A 73 5.76 -21.14 -3.20
N ARG A 74 5.15 -21.54 -2.07
CA ARG A 74 4.98 -22.94 -1.77
C ARG A 74 3.93 -23.55 -2.69
N ASP A 75 4.16 -24.77 -3.14
CA ASP A 75 3.19 -25.48 -3.96
C ASP A 75 1.93 -25.75 -3.15
N ARG A 76 0.80 -25.64 -3.84
CA ARG A 76 -0.50 -25.97 -3.28
C ARG A 76 -1.09 -27.12 -4.05
N GLU A 77 -1.73 -28.00 -3.32
CA GLU A 77 -2.32 -29.19 -3.93
C GLU A 77 -3.82 -29.16 -3.91
#